data_952377a6681feef4c89be37a66ac779a
#
_entry.id   952377a6681feef4c89be37a66ac779a
#
_cell.length_a   1.000
_cell.length_b   1.000
_cell.length_c   1.000
_cell.angle_alpha   90.00
_cell.angle_beta   90.00
_cell.angle_gamma   90.00
#
_symmetry.space_group_name_H-M   'P 1'
#
loop_
_entity.id
_entity.type
_entity.pdbx_description
1 polymer ?
#
loop_
_entity_poly.entity_id
_entity_poly.type
_entity_poly.pdbx_seq_one_letter_code
_entity_poly.pdbx_strand_id
1 'polypeptide(L)'
;MPAAFDGSTFTSLPQEVAEEREITLTWEDNLGLRPQEPLVMTVRPIDDEAPRIVARRDSLEQVVLVTEVVGFDITASDDFGIQRVGLEWNGVASDGDPGGEPLRGAKVVAAGAPEMTSLDARANFAASREGVVPQTIEVRAWAEDYLSGRERSYSSVFVLHVLSAEDHAMGVTQQMARWLEAAKETYEREQRLHETNKEFRALSVAELDRPATRREIAAQASAETANGERLASLTSSGRTLVEHATKNDEFDAERLESWALMLRSLQDIAQNRMPNVADLLNQAADAEPGSASELASGEPGKQGRAGEGSPPSPKPGQEHGKAGESQSAQSD
;
A
#
# COMPACT_ATOMS: atom_id res chain seq x y z
N MET A 1 26.78 -10.08 -55.86
CA MET A 1 25.78 -9.18 -55.20
C MET A 1 25.79 -7.86 -55.93
N PRO A 2 24.62 -7.28 -56.35
CA PRO A 2 24.58 -5.92 -56.82
C PRO A 2 24.91 -4.98 -55.64
N ALA A 3 25.88 -4.13 -55.83
CA ALA A 3 26.35 -3.19 -54.84
C ALA A 3 26.53 -1.82 -55.48
N ALA A 4 26.19 -0.76 -54.74
CA ALA A 4 26.45 0.62 -55.15
C ALA A 4 27.74 1.12 -54.50
N PHE A 5 28.56 1.80 -55.26
CA PHE A 5 29.80 2.41 -54.81
C PHE A 5 29.66 3.93 -54.90
N ASP A 6 29.85 4.62 -53.80
CA ASP A 6 29.86 6.08 -53.74
C ASP A 6 31.23 6.54 -53.22
N GLY A 7 32.19 6.64 -54.18
CA GLY A 7 33.53 7.23 -53.97
C GLY A 7 34.42 6.66 -52.84
N SER A 8 33.87 6.36 -51.72
CA SER A 8 34.59 5.80 -50.56
C SER A 8 33.81 4.74 -49.80
N THR A 9 32.55 4.56 -50.13
CA THR A 9 31.65 3.66 -49.35
C THR A 9 31.02 2.63 -50.28
N PHE A 10 31.06 1.39 -49.85
CA PHE A 10 30.41 0.27 -50.49
C PHE A 10 29.13 -0.11 -49.75
N THR A 11 27.99 -0.05 -50.41
CA THR A 11 26.68 -0.40 -49.82
C THR A 11 26.07 -1.57 -50.59
N SER A 12 25.83 -2.67 -49.89
CA SER A 12 25.06 -3.80 -50.43
C SER A 12 23.57 -3.62 -50.12
N LEU A 13 22.73 -4.34 -50.87
CA LEU A 13 21.33 -4.49 -50.45
C LEU A 13 21.25 -5.23 -49.14
N PRO A 14 20.25 -4.89 -48.25
CA PRO A 14 20.00 -5.64 -47.06
C PRO A 14 19.83 -7.13 -47.36
N GLN A 15 20.44 -7.98 -46.53
CA GLN A 15 20.36 -9.43 -46.71
C GLN A 15 19.97 -10.05 -45.37
N GLU A 16 19.02 -10.96 -45.43
CA GLU A 16 18.69 -11.81 -44.30
C GLU A 16 19.81 -12.82 -44.06
N VAL A 17 20.26 -12.91 -42.81
CA VAL A 17 21.30 -13.85 -42.40
C VAL A 17 20.64 -14.88 -41.49
N ALA A 18 20.25 -16.01 -42.06
CA ALA A 18 19.64 -17.14 -41.29
C ALA A 18 20.67 -18.12 -40.75
N GLU A 19 21.86 -18.20 -41.32
CA GLU A 19 22.93 -19.11 -40.92
C GLU A 19 24.29 -18.42 -40.98
N GLU A 20 25.27 -18.92 -40.23
CA GLU A 20 26.64 -18.44 -40.29
C GLU A 20 27.19 -18.61 -41.72
N ARG A 21 27.73 -17.54 -42.27
CA ARG A 21 28.35 -17.59 -43.59
C ARG A 21 29.56 -16.69 -43.69
N GLU A 22 30.49 -17.09 -44.55
CA GLU A 22 31.63 -16.28 -44.93
C GLU A 22 31.30 -15.51 -46.22
N ILE A 23 31.55 -14.19 -46.19
CA ILE A 23 31.45 -13.31 -47.35
C ILE A 23 32.86 -12.92 -47.75
N THR A 24 33.27 -13.32 -48.92
CA THR A 24 34.56 -12.95 -49.51
C THR A 24 34.35 -11.75 -50.43
N LEU A 25 35.02 -10.64 -50.14
CA LEU A 25 34.97 -9.42 -50.91
C LEU A 25 36.29 -9.29 -51.71
N THR A 26 36.15 -9.15 -53.00
CA THR A 26 37.25 -8.82 -53.89
C THR A 26 36.88 -7.55 -54.66
N TRP A 27 37.86 -6.71 -54.95
CA TRP A 27 37.64 -5.49 -55.70
C TRP A 27 38.79 -5.31 -56.69
N GLU A 28 38.55 -4.50 -57.69
CA GLU A 28 39.52 -4.08 -58.67
C GLU A 28 39.33 -2.60 -58.89
N ASP A 29 40.43 -1.85 -58.91
CA ASP A 29 40.37 -0.43 -59.18
C ASP A 29 40.34 -0.15 -60.70
N ASN A 30 40.22 1.12 -61.10
CA ASN A 30 40.20 1.57 -62.50
C ASN A 30 41.53 1.41 -63.23
N LEU A 31 42.60 1.02 -62.55
CA LEU A 31 43.92 0.70 -63.11
C LEU A 31 44.17 -0.80 -63.18
N GLY A 32 43.19 -1.65 -62.83
CA GLY A 32 43.28 -3.09 -62.82
C GLY A 32 44.02 -3.68 -61.62
N LEU A 33 44.24 -2.88 -60.57
CA LEU A 33 44.89 -3.36 -59.32
C LEU A 33 43.87 -4.09 -58.47
N ARG A 34 44.27 -5.26 -57.97
CA ARG A 34 43.48 -6.11 -57.08
C ARG A 34 44.19 -6.29 -55.76
N PRO A 35 43.46 -6.51 -54.64
CA PRO A 35 44.09 -6.86 -53.40
C PRO A 35 44.85 -8.16 -53.52
N GLN A 36 45.93 -8.28 -52.78
CA GLN A 36 46.75 -9.50 -52.78
C GLN A 36 45.99 -10.67 -52.11
N GLU A 37 45.19 -10.33 -51.09
CA GLU A 37 44.29 -11.25 -50.38
C GLU A 37 42.89 -10.68 -50.36
N PRO A 38 41.84 -11.51 -50.59
CA PRO A 38 40.46 -11.05 -50.46
C PRO A 38 40.14 -10.72 -49.00
N LEU A 39 39.23 -9.77 -48.76
CA LEU A 39 38.65 -9.52 -47.46
C LEU A 39 37.62 -10.61 -47.19
N VAL A 40 37.85 -11.42 -46.13
CA VAL A 40 36.91 -12.43 -45.64
C VAL A 40 36.23 -11.91 -44.40
N MET A 41 34.92 -11.89 -44.42
CA MET A 41 34.07 -11.46 -43.32
C MET A 41 33.13 -12.61 -42.93
N THR A 42 33.16 -13.03 -41.69
CA THR A 42 32.20 -14.01 -41.15
C THR A 42 31.01 -13.26 -40.54
N VAL A 43 29.82 -13.58 -41.03
CA VAL A 43 28.56 -13.03 -40.53
C VAL A 43 27.81 -14.14 -39.83
N ARG A 44 27.46 -13.89 -38.55
CA ARG A 44 26.68 -14.83 -37.69
C ARG A 44 25.35 -14.22 -37.37
N PRO A 45 24.24 -14.99 -37.46
CA PRO A 45 22.99 -14.55 -36.93
C PRO A 45 23.08 -14.48 -35.40
N ILE A 46 22.40 -13.56 -34.78
CA ILE A 46 22.16 -13.50 -33.36
C ILE A 46 20.70 -13.86 -33.16
N ASP A 47 20.44 -14.88 -32.34
CA ASP A 47 19.07 -15.25 -31.99
C ASP A 47 18.46 -14.15 -31.14
N ASP A 48 17.25 -13.77 -31.50
CA ASP A 48 16.45 -12.76 -30.84
C ASP A 48 15.72 -13.44 -29.63
N GLU A 49 16.03 -13.02 -28.40
CA GLU A 49 15.36 -13.52 -27.19
C GLU A 49 13.99 -12.88 -27.02
N ALA A 50 13.07 -13.57 -26.32
CA ALA A 50 11.78 -12.99 -25.99
C ALA A 50 11.92 -11.91 -24.90
N PRO A 51 11.13 -10.82 -24.97
CA PRO A 51 11.22 -9.75 -23.99
C PRO A 51 10.91 -10.26 -22.57
N ARG A 52 11.62 -9.73 -21.60
CA ARG A 52 11.39 -9.98 -20.18
C ARG A 52 10.56 -8.85 -19.61
N ILE A 53 9.52 -9.19 -18.83
CA ILE A 53 8.64 -8.20 -18.22
C ILE A 53 8.43 -8.49 -16.75
N VAL A 54 8.49 -7.43 -15.96
CA VAL A 54 8.17 -7.46 -14.52
C VAL A 54 7.15 -6.36 -14.24
N ALA A 55 6.07 -6.73 -13.58
CA ALA A 55 5.14 -5.78 -13.01
C ALA A 55 5.26 -5.81 -11.49
N ARG A 56 5.22 -4.64 -10.86
CA ARG A 56 5.31 -4.49 -9.40
C ARG A 56 4.12 -3.73 -8.87
N ARG A 57 3.71 -4.14 -7.66
CA ARG A 57 2.61 -3.58 -6.92
C ARG A 57 2.71 -4.00 -5.44
N ASP A 58 2.01 -3.32 -4.54
CA ASP A 58 2.06 -3.57 -3.10
C ASP A 58 1.59 -4.97 -2.69
N SER A 59 0.61 -5.55 -3.41
CA SER A 59 0.09 -6.89 -3.14
C SER A 59 -0.27 -7.62 -4.42
N LEU A 60 -0.07 -8.94 -4.43
CA LEU A 60 -0.49 -9.81 -5.54
C LEU A 60 -2.01 -10.06 -5.55
N GLU A 61 -2.66 -9.95 -4.39
CA GLU A 61 -4.11 -10.13 -4.22
C GLU A 61 -4.68 -8.98 -3.42
N GLN A 62 -5.76 -8.36 -3.90
CA GLN A 62 -6.38 -7.21 -3.25
C GLN A 62 -7.86 -7.10 -3.57
N VAL A 63 -8.63 -6.65 -2.56
CA VAL A 63 -10.01 -6.18 -2.73
C VAL A 63 -9.97 -4.72 -3.18
N VAL A 64 -10.69 -4.40 -4.24
CA VAL A 64 -10.75 -3.07 -4.83
C VAL A 64 -12.19 -2.68 -5.16
N LEU A 65 -12.51 -1.40 -5.05
CA LEU A 65 -13.79 -0.88 -5.54
C LEU A 65 -13.79 -0.81 -7.07
N VAL A 66 -14.96 -0.97 -7.68
CA VAL A 66 -15.14 -0.83 -9.12
C VAL A 66 -14.64 0.52 -9.65
N THR A 67 -14.68 1.58 -8.83
CA THR A 67 -14.20 2.94 -9.15
C THR A 67 -12.74 3.18 -8.77
N GLU A 68 -12.14 2.32 -7.97
CA GLU A 68 -10.76 2.47 -7.48
C GLU A 68 -9.76 2.37 -8.62
N VAL A 69 -8.77 3.28 -8.61
CA VAL A 69 -7.66 3.27 -9.56
C VAL A 69 -6.50 2.50 -8.98
N VAL A 70 -6.13 1.43 -9.64
CA VAL A 70 -5.06 0.53 -9.27
C VAL A 70 -3.83 0.80 -10.12
N GLY A 71 -2.69 1.11 -9.50
CA GLY A 71 -1.41 1.35 -10.19
C GLY A 71 -0.56 0.09 -10.32
N PHE A 72 0.16 -0.02 -11.44
CA PHE A 72 1.18 -1.04 -11.71
C PHE A 72 2.42 -0.36 -12.26
N ASP A 73 3.58 -0.61 -11.66
CA ASP A 73 4.87 -0.20 -12.19
C ASP A 73 5.41 -1.36 -13.05
N ILE A 74 5.64 -1.11 -14.33
CA ILE A 74 6.01 -2.11 -15.34
C ILE A 74 7.42 -1.79 -15.83
N THR A 75 8.30 -2.79 -15.81
CA THR A 75 9.62 -2.73 -16.44
C THR A 75 9.73 -3.87 -17.43
N ALA A 76 10.04 -3.54 -18.65
CA ALA A 76 10.33 -4.51 -19.72
C ALA A 76 11.74 -4.34 -20.23
N SER A 77 12.39 -5.44 -20.63
CA SER A 77 13.73 -5.45 -21.25
C SER A 77 13.80 -6.47 -22.37
N ASP A 78 14.57 -6.15 -23.40
CA ASP A 78 14.73 -6.94 -24.61
C ASP A 78 16.13 -6.72 -25.19
N ASP A 79 16.65 -7.62 -26.01
CA ASP A 79 17.99 -7.52 -26.58
C ASP A 79 18.03 -6.67 -27.85
N PHE A 80 16.94 -6.62 -28.65
CA PHE A 80 16.85 -5.83 -29.87
C PHE A 80 15.92 -4.62 -29.77
N GLY A 81 14.79 -4.75 -29.07
CA GLY A 81 13.91 -3.61 -28.85
C GLY A 81 12.46 -3.98 -28.52
N ILE A 82 11.90 -3.25 -27.58
CA ILE A 82 10.53 -3.41 -27.13
C ILE A 82 9.60 -2.62 -28.06
N GLN A 83 8.60 -3.28 -28.64
CA GLN A 83 7.60 -2.65 -29.47
C GLN A 83 6.54 -1.95 -28.61
N ARG A 84 5.97 -2.66 -27.63
CA ARG A 84 4.93 -2.12 -26.73
C ARG A 84 4.78 -2.95 -25.48
N VAL A 85 4.28 -2.32 -24.44
CA VAL A 85 3.87 -2.95 -23.18
C VAL A 85 2.43 -2.61 -22.86
N GLY A 86 1.74 -3.49 -22.15
CA GLY A 86 0.36 -3.29 -21.81
C GLY A 86 -0.09 -4.07 -20.59
N LEU A 87 -1.40 -3.94 -20.29
CA LEU A 87 -2.11 -4.76 -19.31
C LEU A 87 -3.13 -5.64 -20.03
N GLU A 88 -3.32 -6.83 -19.50
CA GLU A 88 -4.37 -7.76 -19.89
C GLU A 88 -5.10 -8.21 -18.63
N TRP A 89 -6.42 -8.36 -18.70
CA TRP A 89 -7.24 -8.87 -17.59
C TRP A 89 -8.23 -9.90 -18.08
N ASN A 90 -8.48 -10.89 -17.22
CA ASN A 90 -9.42 -11.96 -17.47
C ASN A 90 -10.31 -12.14 -16.24
N GLY A 91 -11.61 -12.23 -16.43
CA GLY A 91 -12.56 -12.64 -15.37
C GLY A 91 -12.28 -14.08 -14.96
N VAL A 92 -12.29 -14.34 -13.65
CA VAL A 92 -12.21 -15.69 -13.13
C VAL A 92 -13.63 -16.25 -13.11
N ALA A 93 -13.86 -17.35 -13.83
CA ALA A 93 -15.17 -17.99 -13.85
C ALA A 93 -15.58 -18.40 -12.42
N SER A 94 -16.74 -17.92 -11.98
CA SER A 94 -17.36 -18.37 -10.73
C SER A 94 -18.00 -19.73 -10.94
N ASP A 95 -17.85 -20.66 -10.02
CA ASP A 95 -18.43 -22.03 -10.10
C ASP A 95 -19.97 -22.05 -10.24
N GLY A 96 -20.63 -20.89 -10.26
CA GLY A 96 -22.09 -20.76 -10.32
C GLY A 96 -22.68 -20.24 -11.62
N ASP A 97 -21.87 -19.80 -12.61
CA ASP A 97 -22.37 -19.30 -13.90
C ASP A 97 -21.72 -20.04 -15.08
N PRO A 98 -22.24 -21.19 -15.49
CA PRO A 98 -21.66 -22.05 -16.52
C PRO A 98 -21.82 -21.54 -17.96
N GLY A 99 -22.33 -20.32 -18.20
CA GLY A 99 -22.74 -19.88 -19.54
C GLY A 99 -22.19 -18.54 -20.03
N GLY A 100 -21.49 -17.76 -19.19
CA GLY A 100 -20.90 -16.48 -19.59
C GLY A 100 -19.49 -16.66 -20.13
N GLU A 101 -19.18 -16.06 -21.32
CA GLU A 101 -17.78 -15.89 -21.69
C GLU A 101 -17.06 -15.05 -20.64
N PRO A 102 -15.92 -15.52 -20.10
CA PRO A 102 -15.20 -14.73 -19.10
C PRO A 102 -14.82 -13.37 -19.70
N LEU A 103 -15.11 -12.32 -18.98
CA LEU A 103 -14.75 -10.96 -19.41
C LEU A 103 -13.24 -10.91 -19.65
N ARG A 104 -12.86 -10.51 -20.87
CA ARG A 104 -11.46 -10.34 -21.25
C ARG A 104 -11.23 -8.95 -21.78
N GLY A 105 -10.09 -8.39 -21.48
CA GLY A 105 -9.68 -7.12 -22.04
C GLY A 105 -8.18 -6.94 -21.99
N ALA A 106 -7.70 -6.07 -22.85
CA ALA A 106 -6.29 -5.68 -22.88
C ALA A 106 -6.16 -4.24 -23.34
N LYS A 107 -5.11 -3.56 -22.86
CA LYS A 107 -4.78 -2.21 -23.31
C LYS A 107 -3.27 -2.03 -23.42
N VAL A 108 -2.86 -1.23 -24.38
CA VAL A 108 -1.49 -0.75 -24.50
C VAL A 108 -1.28 0.37 -23.47
N VAL A 109 -0.18 0.30 -22.74
CA VAL A 109 0.21 1.29 -21.73
C VAL A 109 1.28 2.22 -22.29
N ALA A 110 2.27 1.67 -22.96
CA ALA A 110 3.33 2.44 -23.60
C ALA A 110 3.81 1.75 -24.89
N ALA A 111 4.26 2.55 -25.83
CA ALA A 111 4.95 2.11 -27.03
C ALA A 111 6.46 2.35 -26.83
N GLY A 112 7.25 1.39 -27.26
CA GLY A 112 8.70 1.50 -27.35
C GLY A 112 9.14 1.97 -28.74
N ALA A 113 10.39 1.67 -29.10
CA ALA A 113 10.98 1.96 -30.39
C ALA A 113 11.98 0.85 -30.77
N PRO A 114 12.31 0.68 -32.05
CA PRO A 114 13.45 -0.15 -32.46
C PRO A 114 14.70 0.29 -31.69
N GLU A 115 15.49 -0.66 -31.22
CA GLU A 115 16.71 -0.45 -30.44
C GLU A 115 16.45 0.04 -28.97
N MET A 116 15.20 0.24 -28.55
CA MET A 116 14.86 0.53 -27.16
C MET A 116 14.85 -0.78 -26.35
N THR A 117 15.99 -1.12 -25.77
CA THR A 117 16.18 -2.38 -25.03
C THR A 117 15.62 -2.39 -23.60
N SER A 118 15.14 -1.24 -23.10
CA SER A 118 14.48 -1.12 -21.80
C SER A 118 13.35 -0.11 -21.84
N LEU A 119 12.23 -0.44 -21.25
CA LEU A 119 11.03 0.41 -21.17
C LEU A 119 10.39 0.32 -19.78
N ASP A 120 10.39 1.45 -19.08
CA ASP A 120 9.65 1.62 -17.83
C ASP A 120 8.34 2.34 -18.11
N ALA A 121 7.25 1.82 -17.56
CA ALA A 121 5.92 2.38 -17.74
C ALA A 121 5.10 2.25 -16.45
N ARG A 122 4.19 3.19 -16.23
CA ARG A 122 3.21 3.13 -15.18
C ARG A 122 1.81 2.96 -15.76
N ALA A 123 1.15 1.87 -15.39
CA ALA A 123 -0.21 1.57 -15.80
C ALA A 123 -1.19 1.88 -14.67
N ASN A 124 -2.34 2.46 -15.02
CA ASN A 124 -3.47 2.62 -14.12
C ASN A 124 -4.63 1.78 -14.65
N PHE A 125 -5.21 0.97 -13.78
CA PHE A 125 -6.39 0.15 -14.05
C PHE A 125 -7.54 0.60 -13.15
N ALA A 126 -8.72 0.81 -13.72
CA ALA A 126 -9.94 1.03 -12.95
C ALA A 126 -11.06 0.18 -13.60
N ALA A 127 -11.66 -0.71 -12.83
CA ALA A 127 -12.67 -1.65 -13.34
C ALA A 127 -13.80 -0.94 -14.08
N SER A 128 -14.32 0.18 -13.55
CA SER A 128 -15.38 0.97 -14.18
C SER A 128 -15.01 1.55 -15.54
N ARG A 129 -13.74 1.93 -15.74
CA ARG A 129 -13.27 2.50 -17.02
C ARG A 129 -13.05 1.44 -18.09
N GLU A 130 -12.73 0.22 -17.65
CA GLU A 130 -12.48 -0.93 -18.53
C GLU A 130 -13.75 -1.78 -18.74
N GLY A 131 -14.91 -1.34 -18.25
CA GLY A 131 -16.19 -2.05 -18.39
C GLY A 131 -16.27 -3.34 -17.55
N VAL A 132 -15.44 -3.47 -16.54
CA VAL A 132 -15.41 -4.64 -15.64
C VAL A 132 -16.47 -4.45 -14.56
N VAL A 133 -17.42 -5.36 -14.50
CA VAL A 133 -18.43 -5.45 -13.42
C VAL A 133 -17.84 -6.10 -12.18
N PRO A 134 -18.46 -5.96 -10.98
CA PRO A 134 -18.00 -6.61 -9.76
C PRO A 134 -17.80 -8.12 -9.94
N GLN A 135 -16.55 -8.56 -9.86
CA GLN A 135 -16.11 -9.95 -9.95
C GLN A 135 -14.65 -10.09 -9.60
N THR A 136 -14.15 -11.31 -9.45
CA THR A 136 -12.70 -11.56 -9.37
C THR A 136 -12.11 -11.57 -10.76
N ILE A 137 -11.01 -10.85 -10.94
CA ILE A 137 -10.24 -10.80 -12.19
C ILE A 137 -8.76 -11.07 -11.94
N GLU A 138 -8.12 -11.65 -12.93
CA GLU A 138 -6.67 -11.78 -13.03
C GLU A 138 -6.14 -10.69 -13.95
N VAL A 139 -5.16 -9.93 -13.49
CA VAL A 139 -4.49 -8.88 -14.25
C VAL A 139 -3.01 -9.22 -14.38
N ARG A 140 -2.45 -9.07 -15.58
CA ARG A 140 -1.02 -9.25 -15.85
C ARG A 140 -0.52 -8.19 -16.84
N ALA A 141 0.73 -7.82 -16.71
CA ALA A 141 1.38 -7.01 -17.72
C ALA A 141 1.92 -7.90 -18.84
N TRP A 142 1.98 -7.35 -20.05
CA TRP A 142 2.53 -8.04 -21.22
C TRP A 142 3.48 -7.12 -21.99
N ALA A 143 4.45 -7.73 -22.68
CA ALA A 143 5.37 -7.07 -23.60
C ALA A 143 5.40 -7.78 -24.93
N GLU A 144 5.59 -7.01 -26.00
CA GLU A 144 5.84 -7.46 -27.36
C GLU A 144 7.12 -6.78 -27.88
N ASP A 145 7.89 -7.51 -28.63
CA ASP A 145 9.03 -7.03 -29.38
C ASP A 145 8.68 -6.78 -30.87
N TYR A 146 9.68 -6.59 -31.69
CA TYR A 146 9.53 -6.37 -33.13
C TYR A 146 9.56 -7.66 -33.95
N LEU A 147 9.80 -8.84 -33.34
CA LEU A 147 9.83 -10.10 -34.09
C LEU A 147 8.40 -10.56 -34.42
N SER A 148 8.10 -10.56 -35.70
CA SER A 148 6.77 -10.95 -36.20
C SER A 148 6.41 -12.38 -35.87
N GLY A 149 5.20 -12.58 -35.30
CA GLY A 149 4.68 -13.92 -34.95
C GLY A 149 5.12 -14.45 -33.60
N ARG A 150 5.92 -13.71 -32.84
CA ARG A 150 6.25 -14.05 -31.46
C ARG A 150 5.04 -13.79 -30.54
N GLU A 151 4.83 -14.71 -29.59
CA GLU A 151 3.82 -14.55 -28.56
C GLU A 151 4.27 -13.52 -27.52
N ARG A 152 3.30 -12.91 -26.85
CA ARG A 152 3.54 -11.97 -25.75
C ARG A 152 4.27 -12.62 -24.59
N SER A 153 5.22 -11.91 -24.02
CA SER A 153 5.76 -12.22 -22.69
C SER A 153 4.88 -11.62 -21.60
N TYR A 154 4.71 -12.33 -20.49
CA TYR A 154 3.81 -11.92 -19.40
C TYR A 154 4.53 -11.84 -18.07
N SER A 155 4.08 -10.91 -17.22
CA SER A 155 4.48 -10.82 -15.81
C SER A 155 3.77 -11.88 -14.96
N SER A 156 4.07 -11.88 -13.66
CA SER A 156 3.23 -12.56 -12.67
C SER A 156 1.78 -12.03 -12.70
N VAL A 157 0.85 -12.88 -12.28
CA VAL A 157 -0.58 -12.56 -12.21
C VAL A 157 -0.89 -11.83 -10.89
N PHE A 158 -1.73 -10.81 -10.98
CA PHE A 158 -2.33 -10.12 -9.85
C PHE A 158 -3.83 -10.43 -9.81
N VAL A 159 -4.34 -10.77 -8.63
CA VAL A 159 -5.76 -11.07 -8.43
C VAL A 159 -6.44 -9.85 -7.82
N LEU A 160 -7.47 -9.33 -8.49
CA LEU A 160 -8.28 -8.24 -8.01
C LEU A 160 -9.71 -8.72 -7.75
N HIS A 161 -10.16 -8.62 -6.51
CA HIS A 161 -11.56 -8.83 -6.14
C HIS A 161 -12.28 -7.49 -6.27
N VAL A 162 -12.90 -7.28 -7.43
CA VAL A 162 -13.63 -6.04 -7.72
C VAL A 162 -15.00 -6.11 -7.06
N LEU A 163 -15.28 -5.20 -6.14
CA LEU A 163 -16.54 -5.12 -5.41
C LEU A 163 -17.36 -3.91 -5.84
N SER A 164 -18.68 -4.03 -5.72
CA SER A 164 -19.59 -2.88 -5.75
C SER A 164 -19.36 -1.99 -4.51
N ALA A 165 -19.85 -0.75 -4.55
CA ALA A 165 -19.80 0.14 -3.38
C ALA A 165 -20.56 -0.48 -2.20
N GLU A 166 -21.71 -1.08 -2.45
CA GLU A 166 -22.57 -1.72 -1.45
C GLU A 166 -21.88 -2.94 -0.80
N ASP A 167 -21.33 -3.87 -1.60
CA ASP A 167 -20.63 -5.06 -1.09
C ASP A 167 -19.38 -4.68 -0.29
N HIS A 168 -18.63 -3.69 -0.76
CA HIS A 168 -17.48 -3.16 -0.05
C HIS A 168 -17.91 -2.52 1.27
N ALA A 169 -18.95 -1.70 1.30
CA ALA A 169 -19.47 -1.08 2.52
C ALA A 169 -19.95 -2.14 3.53
N MET A 170 -20.58 -3.19 3.05
CA MET A 170 -20.98 -4.34 3.89
C MET A 170 -19.75 -5.01 4.51
N GLY A 171 -18.72 -5.29 3.70
CA GLY A 171 -17.46 -5.89 4.16
C GLY A 171 -16.74 -5.03 5.23
N VAL A 172 -16.62 -3.73 5.00
CA VAL A 172 -16.04 -2.79 5.97
C VAL A 172 -16.87 -2.73 7.24
N THR A 173 -18.20 -2.71 7.14
CA THR A 173 -19.11 -2.70 8.30
C THR A 173 -18.96 -3.96 9.15
N GLN A 174 -18.85 -5.13 8.53
CA GLN A 174 -18.59 -6.40 9.24
C GLN A 174 -17.22 -6.40 9.93
N GLN A 175 -16.18 -5.88 9.29
CA GLN A 175 -14.87 -5.76 9.90
C GLN A 175 -14.89 -4.76 11.07
N MET A 176 -15.61 -3.65 10.95
CA MET A 176 -15.80 -2.68 12.02
C MET A 176 -16.51 -3.30 13.23
N ALA A 177 -17.52 -4.13 13.02
CA ALA A 177 -18.20 -4.85 14.10
C ALA A 177 -17.23 -5.76 14.87
N ARG A 178 -16.39 -6.52 14.17
CA ARG A 178 -15.34 -7.37 14.81
C ARG A 178 -14.31 -6.52 15.56
N TRP A 179 -13.91 -5.41 14.98
CA TRP A 179 -13.00 -4.46 15.62
C TRP A 179 -13.58 -3.90 16.91
N LEU A 180 -14.87 -3.56 16.91
CA LEU A 180 -15.58 -3.04 18.06
C LEU A 180 -15.64 -4.06 19.23
N GLU A 181 -15.89 -5.34 18.92
CA GLU A 181 -15.85 -6.41 19.93
C GLU A 181 -14.45 -6.56 20.53
N ALA A 182 -13.40 -6.54 19.72
CA ALA A 182 -12.02 -6.60 20.21
C ALA A 182 -11.64 -5.36 21.06
N ALA A 183 -12.13 -4.19 20.67
CA ALA A 183 -11.96 -2.96 21.46
C ALA A 183 -12.67 -3.05 22.82
N LYS A 184 -13.88 -3.62 22.86
CA LYS A 184 -14.64 -3.87 24.09
C LYS A 184 -13.92 -4.83 25.02
N GLU A 185 -13.38 -5.94 24.52
CA GLU A 185 -12.59 -6.86 25.32
C GLU A 185 -11.35 -6.19 25.94
N THR A 186 -10.67 -5.33 25.16
CA THR A 186 -9.50 -4.57 25.65
C THR A 186 -9.89 -3.59 26.73
N TYR A 187 -11.03 -2.90 26.58
CA TYR A 187 -11.59 -2.01 27.59
C TYR A 187 -11.98 -2.75 28.88
N GLU A 188 -12.62 -3.92 28.78
CA GLU A 188 -12.97 -4.72 29.96
C GLU A 188 -11.73 -5.22 30.73
N ARG A 189 -10.64 -5.50 30.00
CA ARG A 189 -9.35 -5.81 30.64
C ARG A 189 -8.80 -4.60 31.38
N GLU A 190 -8.82 -3.43 30.76
CA GLU A 190 -8.37 -2.18 31.36
C GLU A 190 -9.15 -1.86 32.62
N GLN A 191 -10.46 -2.09 32.64
CA GLN A 191 -11.26 -1.90 33.83
C GLN A 191 -10.79 -2.82 34.95
N ARG A 192 -10.50 -4.09 34.69
CA ARG A 192 -10.00 -5.01 35.73
C ARG A 192 -8.62 -4.58 36.26
N LEU A 193 -7.71 -4.18 35.36
CA LEU A 193 -6.39 -3.66 35.74
C LEU A 193 -6.52 -2.40 36.59
N HIS A 194 -7.42 -1.52 36.22
CA HIS A 194 -7.70 -0.31 37.03
C HIS A 194 -8.23 -0.61 38.40
N GLU A 195 -9.15 -1.56 38.58
CA GLU A 195 -9.62 -1.96 39.89
C GLU A 195 -8.50 -2.57 40.77
N THR A 196 -7.66 -3.44 40.18
CA THR A 196 -6.48 -3.97 40.88
C THR A 196 -5.50 -2.85 41.28
N ASN A 197 -5.29 -1.86 40.43
CA ASN A 197 -4.45 -0.69 40.75
C ASN A 197 -5.04 0.14 41.92
N LYS A 198 -6.37 0.22 42.03
CA LYS A 198 -7.02 0.86 43.19
C LYS A 198 -6.79 0.06 44.46
N GLU A 199 -6.88 -1.27 44.38
CA GLU A 199 -6.62 -2.15 45.54
C GLU A 199 -5.19 -1.96 46.05
N PHE A 200 -4.17 -1.94 45.13
CA PHE A 200 -2.79 -1.66 45.55
C PHE A 200 -2.62 -0.29 46.21
N ARG A 201 -3.30 0.75 45.74
CA ARG A 201 -3.27 2.09 46.35
C ARG A 201 -3.90 2.15 47.77
N ALA A 202 -4.77 1.21 48.07
CA ALA A 202 -5.41 1.14 49.39
C ALA A 202 -4.58 0.37 50.42
N LEU A 203 -3.53 -0.35 50.01
CA LEU A 203 -2.65 -1.11 50.92
C LEU A 203 -1.78 -0.18 51.75
N SER A 204 -1.49 -0.61 53.01
CA SER A 204 -0.48 0.05 53.86
C SER A 204 0.94 -0.19 53.30
N VAL A 205 1.89 0.69 53.67
CA VAL A 205 3.30 0.54 53.33
C VAL A 205 3.85 -0.84 53.70
N ALA A 206 3.52 -1.34 54.89
CA ALA A 206 3.95 -2.66 55.32
C ALA A 206 3.36 -3.83 54.49
N GLU A 207 2.20 -3.64 53.89
CA GLU A 207 1.57 -4.62 53.00
C GLU A 207 2.20 -4.54 51.61
N LEU A 208 2.48 -3.35 51.09
CA LEU A 208 3.19 -3.12 49.84
C LEU A 208 4.60 -3.70 49.85
N ASP A 209 5.30 -3.64 50.98
CA ASP A 209 6.65 -4.16 51.13
C ASP A 209 6.74 -5.70 51.21
N ARG A 210 5.62 -6.41 51.28
CA ARG A 210 5.62 -7.87 51.25
C ARG A 210 6.12 -8.40 49.92
N PRO A 211 7.03 -9.40 49.90
CA PRO A 211 7.55 -9.96 48.63
C PRO A 211 6.49 -10.56 47.73
N ALA A 212 5.35 -10.99 48.25
CA ALA A 212 4.21 -11.47 47.46
C ALA A 212 3.54 -10.32 46.72
N THR A 213 3.20 -9.22 47.45
CA THR A 213 2.57 -8.04 46.87
C THR A 213 3.43 -7.37 45.80
N ARG A 214 4.76 -7.28 46.02
CA ARG A 214 5.68 -6.77 45.00
C ARG A 214 5.67 -7.59 43.73
N ARG A 215 5.60 -8.92 43.82
CA ARG A 215 5.44 -9.79 42.65
C ARG A 215 4.11 -9.59 41.93
N GLU A 216 3.05 -9.36 42.68
CA GLU A 216 1.73 -9.05 42.12
C GLU A 216 1.74 -7.69 41.42
N ILE A 217 2.40 -6.66 41.94
CA ILE A 217 2.57 -5.36 41.29
C ILE A 217 3.39 -5.51 40.00
N ALA A 218 4.49 -6.29 40.00
CA ALA A 218 5.26 -6.56 38.78
C ALA A 218 4.45 -7.34 37.71
N ALA A 219 3.62 -8.30 38.15
CA ALA A 219 2.71 -9.00 37.25
C ALA A 219 1.64 -8.06 36.66
N GLN A 220 1.13 -7.13 37.49
CA GLN A 220 0.21 -6.10 37.03
C GLN A 220 0.84 -5.16 36.01
N ALA A 221 2.09 -4.71 36.21
CA ALA A 221 2.84 -3.91 35.23
C ALA A 221 2.97 -4.64 33.89
N SER A 222 3.27 -5.93 33.92
CA SER A 222 3.33 -6.75 32.70
C SER A 222 1.98 -6.88 32.01
N ALA A 223 0.90 -6.97 32.76
CA ALA A 223 -0.47 -7.04 32.25
C ALA A 223 -0.91 -5.71 31.62
N GLU A 224 -0.54 -4.55 32.21
CA GLU A 224 -0.74 -3.21 31.64
C GLU A 224 0.01 -3.06 30.30
N THR A 225 1.28 -3.45 30.25
CA THR A 225 2.07 -3.44 29.02
C THR A 225 1.40 -4.26 27.92
N ALA A 226 1.00 -5.51 28.24
CA ALA A 226 0.34 -6.38 27.27
C ALA A 226 -1.02 -5.83 26.79
N ASN A 227 -1.77 -5.14 27.66
CA ASN A 227 -3.04 -4.50 27.27
C ASN A 227 -2.79 -3.27 26.39
N GLY A 228 -1.74 -2.49 26.67
CA GLY A 228 -1.30 -1.37 25.83
C GLY A 228 -0.89 -1.81 24.41
N GLU A 229 -0.15 -2.90 24.28
CA GLU A 229 0.22 -3.49 22.99
C GLU A 229 -1.01 -3.95 22.18
N ARG A 230 -2.02 -4.54 22.86
CA ARG A 230 -3.29 -4.89 22.20
C ARG A 230 -4.02 -3.65 21.69
N LEU A 231 -4.10 -2.61 22.51
CA LEU A 231 -4.72 -1.35 22.10
C LEU A 231 -3.97 -0.70 20.93
N ALA A 232 -2.63 -0.74 20.92
CA ALA A 232 -1.82 -0.25 19.81
C ALA A 232 -2.11 -1.02 18.52
N SER A 233 -2.23 -2.34 18.58
CA SER A 233 -2.61 -3.18 17.43
C SER A 233 -4.02 -2.86 16.93
N LEU A 234 -4.97 -2.67 17.84
CA LEU A 234 -6.32 -2.25 17.49
C LEU A 234 -6.37 -0.88 16.82
N THR A 235 -5.60 0.09 17.31
CA THR A 235 -5.55 1.41 16.65
C THR A 235 -4.97 1.35 15.27
N SER A 236 -3.97 0.50 15.03
CA SER A 236 -3.41 0.27 13.70
C SER A 236 -4.44 -0.34 12.74
N SER A 237 -5.09 -1.44 13.14
CA SER A 237 -6.12 -2.08 12.32
C SER A 237 -7.35 -1.18 12.09
N GLY A 238 -7.73 -0.37 13.09
CA GLY A 238 -8.79 0.62 12.95
C GLY A 238 -8.49 1.69 11.92
N ARG A 239 -7.22 2.14 11.80
CA ARG A 239 -6.81 3.07 10.74
C ARG A 239 -6.97 2.48 9.36
N THR A 240 -6.52 1.25 9.16
CA THR A 240 -6.69 0.55 7.89
C THR A 240 -8.16 0.44 7.51
N LEU A 241 -9.06 0.20 8.49
CA LEU A 241 -10.51 0.18 8.24
C LEU A 241 -11.04 1.56 7.82
N VAL A 242 -10.59 2.64 8.46
CA VAL A 242 -10.95 4.01 8.07
C VAL A 242 -10.43 4.32 6.67
N GLU A 243 -9.18 3.96 6.36
CA GLU A 243 -8.60 4.13 5.02
C GLU A 243 -9.39 3.39 3.94
N HIS A 244 -9.86 2.16 4.23
CA HIS A 244 -10.74 1.43 3.31
C HIS A 244 -12.09 2.13 3.17
N ALA A 245 -12.67 2.58 4.27
CA ALA A 245 -13.96 3.28 4.25
C ALA A 245 -13.90 4.60 3.47
N THR A 246 -12.78 5.36 3.55
CA THR A 246 -12.61 6.62 2.80
C THR A 246 -12.62 6.46 1.28
N LYS A 247 -12.40 5.25 0.77
CA LYS A 247 -12.45 4.96 -0.66
C LYS A 247 -13.87 4.79 -1.20
N ASN A 248 -14.87 4.76 -0.31
CA ASN A 248 -16.24 4.43 -0.66
C ASN A 248 -17.20 5.53 -0.21
N ASP A 249 -17.88 6.14 -1.18
CA ASP A 249 -18.80 7.25 -0.98
C ASP A 249 -20.06 6.89 -0.16
N GLU A 250 -20.31 5.60 0.10
CA GLU A 250 -21.36 5.13 1.03
C GLU A 250 -21.08 5.50 2.49
N PHE A 251 -19.84 5.86 2.83
CA PHE A 251 -19.49 6.31 4.18
C PHE A 251 -19.49 7.83 4.28
N ASP A 252 -20.26 8.33 5.24
CA ASP A 252 -20.32 9.75 5.57
C ASP A 252 -18.96 10.30 6.05
N ALA A 253 -18.53 11.42 5.48
CA ALA A 253 -17.24 12.05 5.79
C ALA A 253 -17.11 12.48 7.26
N GLU A 254 -18.18 13.00 7.86
CA GLU A 254 -18.18 13.45 9.27
C GLU A 254 -18.00 12.26 10.21
N ARG A 255 -18.62 11.12 9.86
CA ARG A 255 -18.45 9.85 10.60
C ARG A 255 -17.02 9.34 10.52
N LEU A 256 -16.40 9.38 9.34
CA LEU A 256 -15.01 8.96 9.14
C LEU A 256 -14.03 9.86 9.92
N GLU A 257 -14.27 11.17 9.92
CA GLU A 257 -13.47 12.11 10.72
C GLU A 257 -13.60 11.83 12.23
N SER A 258 -14.80 11.58 12.71
CA SER A 258 -15.06 11.19 14.11
C SER A 258 -14.30 9.91 14.48
N TRP A 259 -14.29 8.90 13.61
CA TRP A 259 -13.54 7.67 13.83
C TRP A 259 -12.03 7.93 13.86
N ALA A 260 -11.52 8.74 12.96
CA ALA A 260 -10.10 9.10 12.93
C ALA A 260 -9.65 9.82 14.21
N LEU A 261 -10.49 10.72 14.75
CA LEU A 261 -10.24 11.41 16.02
C LEU A 261 -10.23 10.44 17.19
N MET A 262 -11.21 9.53 17.26
CA MET A 262 -11.26 8.47 18.27
C MET A 262 -10.00 7.61 18.24
N LEU A 263 -9.57 7.15 17.07
CA LEU A 263 -8.36 6.33 16.91
C LEU A 263 -7.09 7.06 17.36
N ARG A 264 -6.98 8.38 17.12
CA ARG A 264 -5.88 9.19 17.64
C ARG A 264 -5.85 9.20 19.17
N SER A 265 -7.03 9.34 19.80
CA SER A 265 -7.14 9.31 21.27
C SER A 265 -6.76 7.95 21.84
N LEU A 266 -7.21 6.85 21.20
CA LEU A 266 -6.83 5.50 21.60
C LEU A 266 -5.33 5.25 21.42
N GLN A 267 -4.73 5.80 20.37
CA GLN A 267 -3.29 5.72 20.16
C GLN A 267 -2.50 6.44 21.26
N ASP A 268 -2.93 7.63 21.69
CA ASP A 268 -2.29 8.36 22.78
C ASP A 268 -2.34 7.53 24.07
N ILE A 269 -3.48 6.89 24.36
CA ILE A 269 -3.63 6.00 25.52
C ILE A 269 -2.65 4.83 25.41
N ALA A 270 -2.60 4.14 24.26
CA ALA A 270 -1.76 2.98 24.06
C ALA A 270 -0.25 3.28 24.10
N GLN A 271 0.18 4.40 23.53
CA GLN A 271 1.60 4.74 23.39
C GLN A 271 2.18 5.55 24.54
N ASN A 272 1.35 6.30 25.28
CA ASN A 272 1.83 7.21 26.31
C ASN A 272 1.28 6.87 27.69
N ARG A 273 -0.04 6.69 27.85
CA ARG A 273 -0.64 6.58 29.18
C ARG A 273 -0.46 5.21 29.81
N MET A 274 -0.74 4.14 29.06
CA MET A 274 -0.59 2.78 29.59
C MET A 274 0.87 2.41 29.88
N PRO A 275 1.86 2.72 29.00
CA PRO A 275 3.27 2.53 29.34
C PRO A 275 3.70 3.27 30.62
N ASN A 276 3.26 4.52 30.79
CA ASN A 276 3.57 5.27 32.01
C ASN A 276 3.03 4.60 33.29
N VAL A 277 1.83 3.99 33.22
CA VAL A 277 1.28 3.24 34.35
C VAL A 277 2.11 1.99 34.62
N ALA A 278 2.48 1.25 33.58
CA ALA A 278 3.33 0.07 33.71
C ALA A 278 4.72 0.40 34.28
N ASP A 279 5.32 1.51 33.87
CA ASP A 279 6.61 1.99 34.39
C ASP A 279 6.52 2.37 35.86
N LEU A 280 5.45 3.06 36.26
CA LEU A 280 5.22 3.40 37.68
C LEU A 280 5.01 2.15 38.54
N LEU A 281 4.30 1.15 38.04
CA LEU A 281 4.12 -0.12 38.75
C LEU A 281 5.44 -0.89 38.87
N ASN A 282 6.27 -0.93 37.83
CA ASN A 282 7.60 -1.53 37.88
C ASN A 282 8.49 -0.80 38.91
N GLN A 283 8.50 0.54 38.91
CA GLN A 283 9.23 1.33 39.91
C GLN A 283 8.75 1.01 41.32
N ALA A 284 7.44 0.85 41.53
CA ALA A 284 6.89 0.49 42.83
C ALA A 284 7.28 -0.94 43.25
N ALA A 285 7.34 -1.90 42.31
CA ALA A 285 7.76 -3.25 42.57
C ALA A 285 9.25 -3.35 42.96
N ASP A 286 10.10 -2.51 42.34
CA ASP A 286 11.56 -2.50 42.51
C ASP A 286 12.04 -1.57 43.66
N ALA A 287 11.17 -0.73 44.25
CA ALA A 287 11.51 0.21 45.28
C ALA A 287 12.11 -0.49 46.52
N GLU A 288 13.09 0.12 47.19
CA GLU A 288 13.69 -0.42 48.42
C GLU A 288 12.65 -0.50 49.55
N PRO A 289 12.63 -1.59 50.34
CA PRO A 289 11.73 -1.70 51.50
C PRO A 289 11.91 -0.54 52.47
N GLY A 290 10.80 0.11 52.87
CA GLY A 290 10.80 1.26 53.74
C GLY A 290 10.95 2.63 53.07
N SER A 291 11.31 2.72 51.80
CA SER A 291 11.45 4.00 51.09
C SER A 291 10.13 4.77 50.90
N ALA A 292 9.01 4.07 50.95
CA ALA A 292 7.67 4.68 50.92
C ALA A 292 7.36 5.53 52.16
N SER A 293 8.01 5.30 53.28
CA SER A 293 7.84 6.08 54.52
C SER A 293 8.50 7.46 54.46
N GLU A 294 9.58 7.62 53.69
CA GLU A 294 10.24 8.92 53.47
C GLU A 294 9.47 9.83 52.52
N LEU A 295 8.81 9.25 51.51
CA LEU A 295 7.97 10.01 50.57
C LEU A 295 6.66 10.51 51.22
N ALA A 296 6.12 9.81 52.21
CA ALA A 296 4.93 10.23 52.94
C ALA A 296 5.19 11.33 53.99
N SER A 297 6.44 11.54 54.40
CA SER A 297 6.85 12.56 55.36
C SER A 297 7.42 13.84 54.71
N GLY A 298 7.58 13.88 53.41
CA GLY A 298 7.92 15.08 52.65
C GLY A 298 6.72 15.99 52.51
N GLU A 299 6.82 17.25 52.97
CA GLU A 299 5.82 18.30 52.73
C GLU A 299 5.32 18.32 51.30
N PRO A 300 4.04 18.69 51.06
CA PRO A 300 3.51 18.78 49.71
C PRO A 300 4.15 19.94 48.95
N GLY A 301 5.36 19.69 48.45
CA GLY A 301 6.05 20.57 47.52
C GLY A 301 5.32 20.61 46.20
N LYS A 302 4.85 21.80 45.86
CA LYS A 302 4.24 22.22 44.59
C LYS A 302 4.87 21.52 43.36
N GLN A 303 4.22 20.47 42.88
CA GLN A 303 4.46 20.00 41.53
C GLN A 303 3.14 19.64 40.84
N GLY A 304 2.89 20.38 39.76
CA GLY A 304 2.13 19.95 38.59
C GLY A 304 0.65 19.58 38.83
N ARG A 305 -0.20 20.59 39.01
CA ARG A 305 -1.64 20.49 38.80
C ARG A 305 -1.93 19.94 37.40
N ALA A 306 -2.08 18.62 37.28
CA ALA A 306 -2.68 18.02 36.11
C ALA A 306 -4.10 18.57 35.97
N GLY A 307 -4.37 19.31 34.91
CA GLY A 307 -5.64 19.94 34.68
C GLY A 307 -6.76 18.92 34.57
N GLU A 308 -7.72 19.02 35.46
CA GLU A 308 -9.08 18.52 35.27
C GLU A 308 -9.69 19.25 34.06
N GLY A 309 -9.58 18.65 32.91
CA GLY A 309 -10.35 19.02 31.74
C GLY A 309 -11.77 18.48 31.86
N SER A 310 -12.63 19.25 32.48
CA SER A 310 -14.08 19.04 32.38
C SER A 310 -14.51 19.26 30.93
N PRO A 311 -15.39 18.42 30.37
CA PRO A 311 -15.93 18.64 29.04
C PRO A 311 -16.77 19.92 29.02
N PRO A 312 -16.72 20.71 27.93
CA PRO A 312 -17.55 21.91 27.82
C PRO A 312 -19.02 21.53 27.67
N SER A 313 -19.84 21.96 28.63
CA SER A 313 -21.29 21.91 28.52
C SER A 313 -21.76 22.87 27.39
N PRO A 314 -22.75 22.49 26.59
CA PRO A 314 -23.33 23.38 25.59
C PRO A 314 -24.13 24.48 26.26
N LYS A 315 -23.82 25.74 25.99
CA LYS A 315 -24.63 26.88 26.42
C LYS A 315 -25.87 26.96 25.54
N PRO A 316 -27.05 27.20 26.12
CA PRO A 316 -28.27 27.49 25.33
C PRO A 316 -28.20 28.87 24.71
N GLY A 317 -28.74 28.94 23.50
CA GLY A 317 -28.76 30.12 22.65
C GLY A 317 -29.45 31.34 23.32
N GLN A 318 -28.90 32.51 23.05
CA GLN A 318 -29.61 33.77 23.18
C GLN A 318 -29.90 34.28 21.76
N GLU A 319 -31.21 34.27 21.46
CA GLU A 319 -31.82 35.09 20.41
C GLU A 319 -31.57 36.58 20.69
N HIS A 320 -31.01 37.27 19.74
CA HIS A 320 -31.34 38.71 19.57
C HIS A 320 -31.44 39.00 18.09
N GLY A 321 -32.69 39.10 17.66
CA GLY A 321 -33.06 39.77 16.43
C GLY A 321 -32.75 41.23 16.49
N LYS A 322 -32.35 41.80 15.37
CA LYS A 322 -32.81 43.11 14.91
C LYS A 322 -32.61 43.28 13.42
N ALA A 323 -33.68 43.65 12.81
CA ALA A 323 -33.87 44.08 11.42
C ALA A 323 -33.07 45.35 11.06
N GLY A 324 -32.87 45.54 9.80
CA GLY A 324 -32.39 46.77 9.13
C GLY A 324 -31.86 46.41 7.76
N GLU A 325 -32.70 46.35 6.77
CA GLU A 325 -33.04 47.32 5.72
C GLU A 325 -31.89 47.80 4.83
N SER A 326 -32.04 47.45 3.54
CA SER A 326 -31.87 48.29 2.34
C SER A 326 -30.46 48.71 1.89
N GLN A 327 -30.01 48.33 0.73
CA GLN A 327 -30.17 49.07 -0.55
C GLN A 327 -29.28 48.50 -1.66
N SER A 328 -29.91 48.20 -2.73
CA SER A 328 -29.58 48.27 -4.15
C SER A 328 -28.39 49.11 -4.62
N ALA A 329 -27.65 48.57 -5.59
CA ALA A 329 -27.17 49.18 -6.86
C ALA A 329 -26.21 48.12 -7.50
N GLN A 330 -26.47 47.52 -8.59
CA GLN A 330 -26.56 47.86 -10.02
C GLN A 330 -25.23 48.33 -10.64
N SER A 331 -24.91 47.68 -11.73
CA SER A 331 -23.95 47.95 -12.84
C SER A 331 -22.47 47.61 -12.60
N ASP A 332 -21.76 46.94 -13.46
CA ASP A 332 -21.77 46.67 -14.91
C ASP A 332 -21.27 45.27 -15.22
#